data_56fc7e3cc58af105b82fc2c5f0b8ddbe
#
_entry.id   56fc7e3cc58af105b82fc2c5f0b8ddbe
#
_cell.length_a   1.000
_cell.length_b   1.000
_cell.length_c   1.000
_cell.angle_alpha   90.00
_cell.angle_beta   90.00
_cell.angle_gamma   90.00
#
_symmetry.space_group_name_H-M   'P 1'
#
loop_
_entity.id
_entity.type
_entity.pdbx_description
1 polymer ?
#
loop_
_entity_poly.entity_id
_entity_poly.type
_entity_poly.pdbx_seq_one_letter_code
_entity_poly.pdbx_strand_id
1 'polypeptide(L)'
;MGISTHILDTALGRPAAGVPITLARMTNGVWSLINDAITDADGRCKQLLPSTQTLQPGMYRVHFETAVYYKRNQVEGLYPYVEIAFTVSDGEQHYHIPLLLTANGYTTYRGS
;
A
#
# COMPACT_ATOMS: atom_id res chain seq x y z
N MET A 1 13.63 3.72 -9.01
CA MET A 1 13.92 2.42 -8.42
C MET A 1 12.63 1.63 -8.24
N GLY A 2 11.94 1.75 -7.12
CA GLY A 2 10.77 0.92 -6.91
C GLY A 2 9.82 1.47 -5.87
N ILE A 3 8.74 0.72 -5.65
CA ILE A 3 7.70 1.04 -4.68
C ILE A 3 7.46 -0.18 -3.80
N SER A 4 7.43 0.01 -2.50
CA SER A 4 7.17 -1.04 -1.52
C SER A 4 6.23 -0.54 -0.44
N THR A 5 5.62 -1.47 0.28
CA THR A 5 4.76 -1.15 1.41
C THR A 5 4.96 -2.14 2.55
N HIS A 6 4.51 -1.75 3.73
CA HIS A 6 4.55 -2.58 4.92
C HIS A 6 3.36 -2.17 5.80
N ILE A 7 2.50 -3.13 6.12
CA ILE A 7 1.33 -2.87 6.94
C ILE A 7 1.55 -3.44 8.33
N LEU A 8 1.40 -2.59 9.34
CA LEU A 8 1.49 -2.98 10.74
C LEU A 8 0.13 -2.77 11.41
N ASP A 9 -0.38 -3.83 12.02
CA ASP A 9 -1.56 -3.75 12.87
C ASP A 9 -1.08 -3.32 14.26
N THR A 10 -1.23 -2.03 14.55
CA THR A 10 -0.71 -1.47 15.79
C THR A 10 -1.61 -1.77 16.98
N ALA A 11 -2.86 -2.20 16.76
CA ALA A 11 -3.72 -2.67 17.84
C ALA A 11 -3.26 -4.03 18.35
N LEU A 12 -2.82 -4.92 17.45
CA LEU A 12 -2.33 -6.24 17.81
C LEU A 12 -0.83 -6.29 18.01
N GLY A 13 -0.11 -5.25 17.58
CA GLY A 13 1.35 -5.19 17.69
C GLY A 13 2.06 -6.17 16.77
N ARG A 14 1.51 -6.41 15.58
CA ARG A 14 2.08 -7.37 14.62
C ARG A 14 1.79 -6.97 13.19
N PRO A 15 2.52 -7.54 12.20
CA PRO A 15 2.26 -7.26 10.79
C PRO A 15 0.88 -7.71 10.34
N ALA A 16 0.32 -7.00 9.38
CA ALA A 16 -0.95 -7.38 8.75
C ALA A 16 -0.67 -8.16 7.47
N ALA A 17 -0.69 -9.48 7.59
CA ALA A 17 -0.46 -10.39 6.47
C ALA A 17 -1.73 -10.59 5.64
N GLY A 18 -1.55 -10.90 4.36
CA GLY A 18 -2.65 -11.29 3.49
C GLY A 18 -3.60 -10.18 3.11
N VAL A 19 -3.15 -8.93 3.15
CA VAL A 19 -3.99 -7.79 2.75
C VAL A 19 -3.85 -7.57 1.24
N PRO A 20 -4.95 -7.62 0.48
CA PRO A 20 -4.86 -7.29 -0.95
C PRO A 20 -4.56 -5.82 -1.14
N ILE A 21 -3.64 -5.53 -2.06
CA ILE A 21 -3.22 -4.16 -2.38
C ILE A 21 -3.14 -3.99 -3.88
N THR A 22 -3.36 -2.78 -4.36
CA THR A 22 -3.19 -2.43 -5.77
C THR A 22 -2.39 -1.16 -5.89
N LEU A 23 -1.61 -1.06 -6.98
CA LEU A 23 -0.87 0.13 -7.33
C LEU A 23 -1.44 0.68 -8.64
N ALA A 24 -1.72 1.96 -8.65
CA ALA A 24 -2.20 2.66 -9.84
C ALA A 24 -1.36 3.91 -10.08
N ARG A 25 -1.34 4.37 -11.32
CA ARG A 25 -0.69 5.61 -11.71
C ARG A 25 -1.69 6.51 -12.40
N MET A 26 -1.62 7.81 -12.12
CA MET A 26 -2.43 8.80 -12.81
C MET A 26 -1.90 8.98 -14.23
N THR A 27 -2.77 8.72 -15.22
CA THR A 27 -2.44 8.83 -16.63
C THR A 27 -3.60 9.50 -17.35
N ASN A 28 -3.35 10.65 -17.95
CA ASN A 28 -4.39 11.38 -18.70
C ASN A 28 -5.67 11.62 -17.89
N GLY A 29 -5.51 11.97 -16.62
CA GLY A 29 -6.64 12.29 -15.74
C GLY A 29 -7.37 11.11 -15.13
N VAL A 30 -6.90 9.88 -15.35
CA VAL A 30 -7.52 8.68 -14.77
C VAL A 30 -6.45 7.81 -14.10
N TRP A 31 -6.89 7.04 -13.10
CA TRP A 31 -6.04 6.06 -12.44
C TRP A 31 -5.96 4.80 -13.31
N SER A 32 -4.75 4.41 -13.65
CA SER A 32 -4.49 3.20 -14.43
C SER A 32 -3.81 2.17 -13.55
N LEU A 33 -4.39 0.97 -13.48
CA LEU A 33 -3.84 -0.11 -12.66
C LEU A 33 -2.49 -0.55 -13.21
N ILE A 34 -1.50 -0.63 -12.33
CA ILE A 34 -0.15 -1.13 -12.66
C ILE A 34 0.00 -2.57 -12.19
N ASN A 35 -0.37 -2.85 -10.94
CA ASN A 35 -0.15 -4.16 -10.35
C ASN A 35 -1.10 -4.38 -9.18
N ASP A 36 -1.37 -5.64 -8.88
CA ASP A 36 -2.01 -6.04 -7.64
C ASP A 36 -1.12 -7.07 -6.94
N ALA A 37 -1.26 -7.14 -5.61
CA ALA A 37 -0.46 -8.02 -4.79
C ALA A 37 -1.18 -8.29 -3.48
N ILE A 38 -0.59 -9.15 -2.66
CA ILE A 38 -1.09 -9.47 -1.32
C ILE A 38 0.10 -9.38 -0.37
N THR A 39 -0.06 -8.75 0.78
CA THR A 39 1.04 -8.67 1.74
C THR A 39 1.44 -10.05 2.24
N ASP A 40 2.74 -10.24 2.44
CA ASP A 40 3.30 -11.50 2.91
C ASP A 40 3.12 -11.68 4.42
N ALA A 41 3.75 -12.72 4.98
CA ALA A 41 3.64 -13.02 6.41
C ALA A 41 4.17 -11.89 7.30
N ASP A 42 5.07 -11.07 6.77
CA ASP A 42 5.64 -9.92 7.48
C ASP A 42 4.85 -8.64 7.21
N GLY A 43 3.71 -8.72 6.54
CA GLY A 43 2.92 -7.56 6.18
C GLY A 43 3.53 -6.71 5.08
N ARG A 44 4.47 -7.26 4.31
CA ARG A 44 5.23 -6.51 3.32
C ARG A 44 4.87 -6.88 1.89
N CYS A 45 5.04 -5.91 1.01
CA CYS A 45 5.16 -6.14 -0.42
C CYS A 45 6.38 -5.34 -0.89
N LYS A 46 7.47 -6.03 -1.20
CA LYS A 46 8.76 -5.38 -1.50
C LYS A 46 8.82 -4.85 -2.92
N GLN A 47 8.05 -5.44 -3.84
CA GLN A 47 8.05 -5.06 -5.25
C GLN A 47 6.63 -4.83 -5.73
N LEU A 48 6.01 -3.76 -5.25
CA LEU A 48 4.68 -3.38 -5.70
C LEU A 48 4.73 -2.85 -7.13
N LEU A 49 5.77 -2.11 -7.49
CA LEU A 49 6.07 -1.80 -8.88
C LEU A 49 6.83 -3.00 -9.46
N PRO A 50 6.30 -3.67 -10.50
CA PRO A 50 6.98 -4.81 -11.10
C PRO A 50 8.37 -4.43 -11.61
N SER A 51 9.34 -5.35 -11.48
CA SER A 51 10.72 -5.11 -11.89
C SER A 51 10.86 -4.86 -13.40
N THR A 52 9.85 -5.27 -14.17
CA THR A 52 9.81 -5.04 -15.62
C THR A 52 9.42 -3.62 -15.99
N GLN A 53 8.98 -2.82 -15.01
CA GLN A 53 8.56 -1.44 -15.25
C GLN A 53 9.55 -0.47 -14.63
N THR A 54 9.78 0.63 -15.35
CA THR A 54 10.61 1.73 -14.86
C THR A 54 9.75 2.67 -14.04
N LEU A 55 10.24 3.06 -12.85
CA LEU A 55 9.57 4.05 -12.04
C LEU A 55 9.72 5.42 -12.71
N GLN A 56 8.61 6.02 -13.09
CA GLN A 56 8.60 7.33 -13.75
C GLN A 56 8.02 8.37 -12.81
N PRO A 57 8.46 9.64 -12.94
CA PRO A 57 7.83 10.72 -12.18
C PRO A 57 6.33 10.79 -12.47
N GLY A 58 5.57 11.14 -11.47
CA GLY A 58 4.13 11.26 -11.58
C GLY A 58 3.44 10.92 -10.28
N MET A 59 2.12 10.86 -10.33
CA MET A 59 1.29 10.55 -9.18
C MET A 59 0.91 9.09 -9.19
N TYR A 60 1.11 8.43 -8.06
CA TYR A 60 0.76 7.01 -7.85
C TYR A 60 -0.19 6.89 -6.67
N ARG A 61 -0.91 5.78 -6.62
CA ARG A 61 -1.83 5.50 -5.52
C ARG A 61 -1.75 4.03 -5.15
N VAL A 62 -1.61 3.77 -3.84
CA VAL A 62 -1.73 2.42 -3.29
C VAL A 62 -3.11 2.30 -2.66
N HIS A 63 -3.83 1.25 -3.03
CA HIS A 63 -5.14 0.91 -2.46
C HIS A 63 -4.96 -0.34 -1.61
N PHE A 64 -5.43 -0.26 -0.35
CA PHE A 64 -5.35 -1.35 0.62
C PHE A 64 -6.76 -1.82 0.93
N GLU A 65 -7.05 -3.10 0.68
CA GLU A 65 -8.37 -3.70 0.97
C GLU A 65 -8.46 -4.09 2.44
N THR A 66 -8.57 -3.11 3.31
CA THR A 66 -8.55 -3.32 4.75
C THR A 66 -9.75 -4.08 5.26
N ALA A 67 -10.92 -3.97 4.58
CA ALA A 67 -12.12 -4.72 4.97
C ALA A 67 -11.88 -6.23 4.96
N VAL A 68 -11.10 -6.73 4.00
CA VAL A 68 -10.76 -8.15 3.91
C VAL A 68 -9.99 -8.58 5.16
N TYR A 69 -9.03 -7.78 5.56
CA TYR A 69 -8.22 -8.05 6.74
C TYR A 69 -9.05 -8.02 8.03
N TYR A 70 -9.87 -6.97 8.21
CA TYR A 70 -10.72 -6.85 9.38
C TYR A 70 -11.68 -8.02 9.51
N LYS A 71 -12.35 -8.38 8.41
CA LYS A 71 -13.31 -9.47 8.39
C LYS A 71 -12.67 -10.80 8.80
N ARG A 72 -11.46 -11.07 8.28
CA ARG A 72 -10.74 -12.31 8.59
C ARG A 72 -10.35 -12.37 10.07
N ASN A 73 -10.07 -11.22 10.68
CA ASN A 73 -9.71 -11.13 12.09
C ASN A 73 -10.91 -10.87 13.00
N GLN A 74 -12.14 -10.91 12.44
CA GLN A 74 -13.38 -10.70 13.19
C GLN A 74 -13.40 -9.36 13.92
N VAL A 75 -12.91 -8.30 13.24
CA VAL A 75 -12.87 -6.94 13.74
C VAL A 75 -13.79 -6.08 12.89
N GLU A 76 -14.57 -5.22 13.53
CA GLU A 76 -15.34 -4.20 12.82
C GLU A 76 -14.44 -2.99 12.60
N GLY A 77 -13.88 -2.88 11.40
CA GLY A 77 -13.08 -1.74 11.02
C GLY A 77 -13.90 -0.66 10.37
N LEU A 78 -13.58 0.59 10.70
CA LEU A 78 -14.30 1.74 10.17
C LEU A 78 -14.02 1.98 8.68
N TYR A 79 -12.78 1.70 8.25
CA TYR A 79 -12.33 2.04 6.91
C TYR A 79 -12.35 0.80 6.02
N PRO A 80 -13.31 0.70 5.07
CA PRO A 80 -13.40 -0.51 4.21
C PRO A 80 -12.21 -0.65 3.29
N TYR A 81 -11.53 0.45 2.98
CA TYR A 81 -10.27 0.47 2.25
C TYR A 81 -9.51 1.73 2.66
N VAL A 82 -8.21 1.72 2.36
CA VAL A 82 -7.36 2.89 2.53
C VAL A 82 -6.69 3.16 1.20
N GLU A 83 -6.70 4.41 0.77
CA GLU A 83 -6.02 4.84 -0.46
C GLU A 83 -5.01 5.92 -0.12
N ILE A 84 -3.78 5.74 -0.55
CA ILE A 84 -2.70 6.70 -0.33
C ILE A 84 -2.14 7.11 -1.67
N ALA A 85 -2.36 8.39 -2.03
CA ALA A 85 -1.77 8.96 -3.23
C ALA A 85 -0.46 9.64 -2.85
N PHE A 86 0.56 9.48 -3.69
CA PHE A 86 1.86 10.10 -3.46
C PHE A 86 2.51 10.48 -4.78
N THR A 87 3.41 11.44 -4.71
CA THR A 87 4.10 11.95 -5.89
C THR A 87 5.51 11.39 -5.96
N VAL A 88 5.84 10.79 -7.10
CA VAL A 88 7.20 10.40 -7.43
C VAL A 88 7.83 11.54 -8.22
N SER A 89 8.84 12.18 -7.65
CA SER A 89 9.55 13.27 -8.31
C SER A 89 10.85 12.81 -8.94
N ASP A 90 11.40 11.68 -8.49
CA ASP A 90 12.68 11.16 -8.96
C ASP A 90 12.59 9.63 -9.09
N GLY A 91 12.61 9.15 -10.33
CA GLY A 91 12.53 7.73 -10.63
C GLY A 91 13.74 6.92 -10.18
N GLU A 92 14.83 7.58 -9.79
CA GLU A 92 16.03 6.89 -9.29
C GLU A 92 15.93 6.54 -7.80
N GLN A 93 14.90 7.03 -7.11
CA GLN A 93 14.70 6.76 -5.69
C GLN A 93 13.76 5.58 -5.48
N HIS A 94 13.85 4.99 -4.30
CA HIS A 94 12.88 3.99 -3.84
C HIS A 94 11.84 4.68 -2.96
N TYR A 95 10.56 4.34 -3.16
CA TYR A 95 9.46 4.90 -2.38
C TYR A 95 8.83 3.80 -1.55
N HIS A 96 9.01 3.89 -0.25
CA HIS A 96 8.42 2.97 0.72
C HIS A 96 7.25 3.65 1.41
N ILE A 97 6.06 3.06 1.31
CA ILE A 97 4.80 3.63 1.80
C ILE A 97 4.24 2.72 2.88
N PRO A 98 4.60 2.92 4.15
CA PRO A 98 4.08 2.12 5.24
C PRO A 98 2.65 2.49 5.59
N LEU A 99 1.90 1.55 6.15
CA LEU A 99 0.56 1.77 6.69
C LEU A 99 0.51 1.25 8.13
N LEU A 100 0.23 2.14 9.07
CA LEU A 100 -0.02 1.78 10.46
C LEU A 100 -1.53 1.73 10.63
N LEU A 101 -2.08 0.58 10.98
CA LEU A 101 -3.51 0.32 10.89
C LEU A 101 -4.08 -0.08 12.25
N THR A 102 -5.22 0.50 12.61
CA THR A 102 -6.08 0.04 13.69
C THR A 102 -7.49 -0.10 13.15
N ALA A 103 -8.43 -0.57 13.98
CA ALA A 103 -9.82 -0.67 13.57
C ALA A 103 -10.45 0.69 13.24
N ASN A 104 -9.95 1.76 13.84
CA ASN A 104 -10.60 3.08 13.79
C ASN A 104 -9.69 4.19 13.26
N GLY A 105 -8.52 3.85 12.74
CA GLY A 105 -7.61 4.87 12.24
C GLY A 105 -6.44 4.28 11.49
N TYR A 106 -5.72 5.12 10.79
CA TYR A 106 -4.49 4.71 10.12
C TYR A 106 -3.56 5.91 9.95
N THR A 107 -2.30 5.59 9.80
CA THR A 107 -1.25 6.58 9.58
C THR A 107 -0.33 6.09 8.48
N THR A 108 0.16 6.99 7.67
CA THR A 108 1.17 6.70 6.66
C THR A 108 2.27 7.75 6.72
N TYR A 109 3.44 7.38 6.20
CA TYR A 109 4.57 8.30 6.09
C TYR A 109 5.51 7.78 5.02
N ARG A 110 6.48 8.59 4.62
CA ARG A 110 7.50 8.10 3.70
C ARG A 110 8.54 7.33 4.50
N GLY A 111 8.61 6.03 4.28
CA GLY A 111 9.63 5.19 4.89
C GLY A 111 11.01 5.35 4.23
N SER A 112 12.00 4.86 4.88
CA SER A 112 13.36 4.89 4.34
C SER A 112 13.77 3.56 3.72
#